data_42756d659f2c1dc0b29323d067d50510
#
_entry.id   42756d659f2c1dc0b29323d067d50510
#
_cell.length_a   1.000
_cell.length_b   1.000
_cell.length_c   1.000
_cell.angle_alpha   90.00
_cell.angle_beta   90.00
_cell.angle_gamma   90.00
#
_symmetry.space_group_name_H-M   'P 1'
#
loop_
_entity.id
_entity.type
_entity.pdbx_description
1 polymer ?
#
loop_
_entity_poly.entity_id
_entity_poly.type
_entity_poly.pdbx_seq_one_letter_code
_entity_poly.pdbx_strand_id
1 'polypeptide(L)'
;MAAQYTQFSVVESCLFIVWLVAVFWPIFYSYRHKTSFALSMTVGLLLGYLVQVIWSLFYNFDLVSLWLWEDLWMRPTEAKEPSGWITFVSAGFLHSQFDATHVLGNILVISLVGIPLEQRLGRTRFAMIYFIGLIGGSIAWFMFNIDSSRPALGASGAAFGLFG
;
A
#
# COMPACT_ATOMS: atom_id res chain seq x y z
N MET A 1 -19.17 22.19 -9.19
CA MET A 1 -17.86 22.74 -8.80
C MET A 1 -16.81 22.02 -9.60
N ALA A 2 -16.09 22.70 -10.51
CA ALA A 2 -15.02 22.08 -11.27
C ALA A 2 -13.93 21.67 -10.30
N ALA A 3 -13.54 20.39 -10.33
CA ALA A 3 -12.39 19.90 -9.60
C ALA A 3 -11.18 20.74 -10.04
N GLN A 4 -10.64 21.54 -9.13
CA GLN A 4 -9.33 22.13 -9.31
C GLN A 4 -8.36 20.95 -9.30
N TYR A 5 -7.98 20.47 -10.49
CA TYR A 5 -6.81 19.65 -10.66
C TYR A 5 -5.60 20.54 -10.31
N THR A 6 -5.20 20.51 -9.06
CA THR A 6 -3.95 21.13 -8.63
C THR A 6 -2.84 20.40 -9.37
N GLN A 7 -2.16 21.12 -10.27
CA GLN A 7 -0.97 20.57 -10.92
C GLN A 7 0.04 20.22 -9.85
N PHE A 8 0.51 18.96 -9.86
CA PHE A 8 1.59 18.52 -8.99
C PHE A 8 2.78 19.48 -9.14
N SER A 9 3.29 19.95 -8.03
CA SER A 9 4.57 20.68 -8.05
C SER A 9 5.69 19.72 -8.47
N VAL A 10 6.79 20.26 -8.97
CA VAL A 10 7.97 19.44 -9.32
C VAL A 10 8.45 18.62 -8.13
N VAL A 11 8.41 19.21 -6.92
CA VAL A 11 8.83 18.55 -5.68
C VAL A 11 7.93 17.35 -5.37
N GLU A 12 6.62 17.52 -5.48
CA GLU A 12 5.63 16.45 -5.25
C GLU A 12 5.77 15.31 -6.26
N SER A 13 5.98 15.65 -7.53
CA SER A 13 6.25 14.66 -8.57
C SER A 13 7.54 13.87 -8.29
N CYS A 14 8.61 14.55 -7.88
CA CYS A 14 9.88 13.90 -7.52
C CYS A 14 9.70 12.97 -6.32
N LEU A 15 9.00 13.41 -5.28
CA LEU A 15 8.77 12.58 -4.08
C LEU A 15 7.87 11.38 -4.37
N PHE A 16 6.87 11.54 -5.23
CA PHE A 16 6.06 10.42 -5.69
C PHE A 16 6.90 9.38 -6.45
N ILE A 17 7.81 9.82 -7.31
CA ILE A 17 8.76 8.93 -7.99
C ILE A 17 9.67 8.22 -6.98
N VAL A 18 10.19 8.95 -5.98
CA VAL A 18 11.01 8.36 -4.90
C VAL A 18 10.21 7.29 -4.16
N TRP A 19 8.94 7.54 -3.85
CA TRP A 19 8.06 6.55 -3.21
C TRP A 19 7.84 5.33 -4.09
N LEU A 20 7.55 5.51 -5.38
CA LEU A 20 7.42 4.39 -6.32
C LEU A 20 8.69 3.54 -6.35
N VAL A 21 9.85 4.18 -6.43
CA VAL A 21 11.14 3.47 -6.41
C VAL A 21 11.32 2.75 -5.07
N ALA A 22 11.05 3.40 -3.93
CA ALA A 22 11.19 2.81 -2.61
C ALA A 22 10.33 1.55 -2.44
N VAL A 23 9.08 1.58 -2.92
CA VAL A 23 8.14 0.44 -2.84
C VAL A 23 8.52 -0.67 -3.81
N PHE A 24 8.76 -0.34 -5.08
CA PHE A 24 8.83 -1.34 -6.15
C PHE A 24 10.25 -1.83 -6.47
N TRP A 25 11.30 -1.07 -6.11
CA TRP A 25 12.68 -1.50 -6.33
C TRP A 25 13.04 -2.80 -5.61
N PRO A 26 12.70 -3.01 -4.31
CA PRO A 26 12.96 -4.30 -3.66
C PRO A 26 12.28 -5.47 -4.37
N ILE A 27 11.06 -5.26 -4.89
CA ILE A 27 10.30 -6.28 -5.63
C ILE A 27 11.01 -6.60 -6.96
N PHE A 28 11.41 -5.58 -7.70
CA PHE A 28 12.17 -5.74 -8.94
C PHE A 28 13.51 -6.44 -8.69
N TYR A 29 14.26 -6.01 -7.67
CA TYR A 29 15.52 -6.63 -7.26
C TYR A 29 15.33 -8.12 -6.95
N SER A 30 14.30 -8.43 -6.17
CA SER A 30 13.97 -9.82 -5.82
C SER A 30 13.63 -10.66 -7.06
N TYR A 31 12.91 -10.10 -8.03
CA TYR A 31 12.64 -10.80 -9.29
C TYR A 31 13.92 -11.11 -10.06
N ARG A 32 14.83 -10.15 -10.17
CA ARG A 32 16.10 -10.28 -10.90
C ARG A 32 17.07 -11.26 -10.23
N HIS A 33 17.17 -11.23 -8.90
CA HIS A 33 18.15 -11.97 -8.12
C HIS A 33 17.59 -13.22 -7.45
N LYS A 34 16.32 -13.56 -7.71
CA LYS A 34 15.63 -14.74 -7.16
C LYS A 34 15.66 -14.82 -5.62
N THR A 35 15.70 -13.66 -4.95
CA THR A 35 15.59 -13.57 -3.49
C THR A 35 14.14 -13.66 -3.03
N SER A 36 13.86 -13.73 -1.72
CA SER A 36 12.50 -13.84 -1.19
C SER A 36 11.61 -12.67 -1.61
N PHE A 37 10.44 -12.98 -2.18
CA PHE A 37 9.42 -12.00 -2.53
C PHE A 37 8.73 -11.45 -1.28
N ALA A 38 8.46 -12.30 -0.27
CA ALA A 38 7.91 -11.88 1.01
C ALA A 38 8.80 -10.84 1.69
N LEU A 39 10.13 -11.09 1.72
CA LEU A 39 11.08 -10.13 2.26
C LEU A 39 11.09 -8.83 1.46
N SER A 40 11.02 -8.90 0.13
CA SER A 40 11.00 -7.69 -0.71
C SER A 40 9.73 -6.87 -0.52
N MET A 41 8.58 -7.51 -0.32
CA MET A 41 7.33 -6.82 0.05
C MET A 41 7.47 -6.13 1.40
N THR A 42 8.02 -6.80 2.40
CA THR A 42 8.29 -6.22 3.73
C THR A 42 9.18 -4.97 3.63
N VAL A 43 10.29 -5.07 2.89
CA VAL A 43 11.23 -3.95 2.70
C VAL A 43 10.56 -2.81 1.91
N GLY A 44 9.82 -3.14 0.84
CA GLY A 44 9.11 -2.15 0.04
C GLY A 44 8.06 -1.37 0.84
N LEU A 45 7.27 -2.06 1.67
CA LEU A 45 6.30 -1.41 2.55
C LEU A 45 6.98 -0.50 3.58
N LEU A 46 8.08 -0.96 4.18
CA LEU A 46 8.84 -0.15 5.14
C LEU A 46 9.43 1.10 4.49
N LEU A 47 10.10 0.96 3.36
CA LEU A 47 10.71 2.09 2.65
C LEU A 47 9.64 3.07 2.14
N GLY A 48 8.52 2.56 1.59
CA GLY A 48 7.40 3.39 1.18
C GLY A 48 6.80 4.18 2.33
N TYR A 49 6.62 3.53 3.50
CA TYR A 49 6.16 4.19 4.71
C TYR A 49 7.14 5.28 5.19
N LEU A 50 8.44 5.02 5.18
CA LEU A 50 9.44 6.02 5.55
C LEU A 50 9.38 7.25 4.64
N VAL A 51 9.18 7.07 3.33
CA VAL A 51 9.00 8.19 2.40
C VAL A 51 7.73 8.98 2.75
N GLN A 52 6.60 8.32 3.08
CA GLN A 52 5.38 9.00 3.52
C GLN A 52 5.60 9.81 4.81
N VAL A 53 6.31 9.26 5.80
CA VAL A 53 6.62 9.97 7.05
C VAL A 53 7.55 11.16 6.80
N ILE A 54 8.61 10.99 6.01
CA ILE A 54 9.53 12.07 5.65
C ILE A 54 8.77 13.20 4.94
N TRP A 55 7.89 12.85 4.00
CA TRP A 55 6.99 13.81 3.35
C TRP A 55 6.18 14.61 4.37
N SER A 56 5.53 13.92 5.31
CA SER A 56 4.70 14.57 6.33
C SER A 56 5.50 15.50 7.25
N LEU A 57 6.77 15.19 7.53
CA LEU A 57 7.65 16.05 8.28
C LEU A 57 7.93 17.39 7.58
N PHE A 58 8.05 17.39 6.25
CA PHE A 58 8.21 18.64 5.48
C PHE A 58 7.00 19.56 5.56
N TYR A 59 5.80 18.98 5.75
CA TYR A 59 4.53 19.70 5.85
C TYR A 59 4.00 19.77 7.28
N ASN A 60 4.86 19.55 8.32
CA ASN A 60 4.50 19.56 9.74
C ASN A 60 3.25 18.71 10.07
N PHE A 61 3.06 17.58 9.37
CA PHE A 61 1.89 16.71 9.48
C PHE A 61 0.53 17.41 9.20
N ASP A 62 0.53 18.48 8.44
CA ASP A 62 -0.68 19.15 8.01
C ASP A 62 -1.49 18.29 7.01
N LEU A 63 -2.79 18.62 6.85
CA LEU A 63 -3.66 17.94 5.88
C LEU A 63 -3.11 17.99 4.44
N VAL A 64 -2.36 19.05 4.09
CA VAL A 64 -1.66 19.18 2.81
C VAL A 64 -0.67 18.03 2.59
N SER A 65 -0.12 17.45 3.64
CA SER A 65 0.79 16.30 3.51
C SER A 65 0.09 15.01 3.05
N LEU A 66 -1.22 14.97 3.12
CA LEU A 66 -2.01 13.77 2.80
C LEU A 66 -2.50 13.77 1.35
N TRP A 67 -2.71 14.94 0.74
CA TRP A 67 -3.40 15.06 -0.56
C TRP A 67 -2.73 14.26 -1.69
N LEU A 68 -1.39 14.15 -1.69
CA LEU A 68 -0.66 13.34 -2.68
C LEU A 68 -1.04 11.86 -2.65
N TRP A 69 -1.40 11.36 -1.46
CA TRP A 69 -1.71 9.95 -1.22
C TRP A 69 -3.21 9.67 -1.28
N GLU A 70 -4.05 10.71 -1.18
CA GLU A 70 -5.50 10.56 -1.07
C GLU A 70 -6.12 9.87 -2.27
N ASP A 71 -5.66 10.18 -3.47
CA ASP A 71 -6.13 9.53 -4.71
C ASP A 71 -5.77 8.05 -4.80
N LEU A 72 -4.83 7.60 -3.96
CA LEU A 72 -4.40 6.20 -3.89
C LEU A 72 -5.06 5.42 -2.73
N TRP A 73 -5.76 6.11 -1.82
CA TRP A 73 -6.53 5.47 -0.76
C TRP A 73 -7.82 4.89 -1.30
N MET A 74 -8.20 3.72 -0.81
CA MET A 74 -9.47 3.13 -1.20
C MET A 74 -10.61 3.74 -0.40
N ARG A 75 -11.40 4.62 -1.03
CA ARG A 75 -12.65 5.16 -0.50
C ARG A 75 -13.82 4.51 -1.20
N PRO A 76 -14.74 3.83 -0.48
CA PRO A 76 -15.85 3.13 -1.12
C PRO A 76 -16.72 4.03 -2.01
N THR A 77 -16.97 5.28 -1.60
CA THR A 77 -17.76 6.23 -2.39
C THR A 77 -17.12 6.56 -3.75
N GLU A 78 -15.80 6.62 -3.83
CA GLU A 78 -15.03 6.90 -5.04
C GLU A 78 -14.81 5.63 -5.87
N ALA A 79 -14.65 4.49 -5.19
CA ALA A 79 -14.46 3.18 -5.84
C ALA A 79 -15.72 2.63 -6.54
N LYS A 80 -16.87 3.32 -6.42
CA LYS A 80 -18.07 3.05 -7.24
C LYS A 80 -17.80 3.36 -8.72
N GLU A 81 -16.93 4.31 -9.01
CA GLU A 81 -16.57 4.69 -10.37
C GLU A 81 -15.33 3.90 -10.85
N PRO A 82 -15.23 3.58 -12.15
CA PRO A 82 -14.10 2.84 -12.69
C PRO A 82 -12.73 3.50 -12.44
N SER A 83 -12.68 4.83 -12.34
CA SER A 83 -11.47 5.59 -12.02
C SER A 83 -10.90 5.27 -10.64
N GLY A 84 -11.77 4.86 -9.69
CA GLY A 84 -11.37 4.48 -8.34
C GLY A 84 -10.89 3.03 -8.21
N TRP A 85 -11.00 2.18 -9.23
CA TRP A 85 -10.67 0.76 -9.09
C TRP A 85 -9.20 0.48 -8.82
N ILE A 86 -8.31 1.35 -9.26
CA ILE A 86 -6.87 1.22 -8.95
C ILE A 86 -6.61 1.20 -7.44
N THR A 87 -7.48 1.84 -6.65
CA THR A 87 -7.33 1.97 -5.20
C THR A 87 -7.53 0.64 -4.46
N PHE A 88 -8.18 -0.36 -5.06
CA PHE A 88 -8.24 -1.72 -4.51
C PHE A 88 -6.85 -2.37 -4.36
N VAL A 89 -5.87 -1.88 -5.12
CA VAL A 89 -4.49 -2.35 -5.07
C VAL A 89 -3.56 -1.32 -4.44
N SER A 90 -3.63 -0.05 -4.87
CA SER A 90 -2.70 0.99 -4.44
C SER A 90 -2.77 1.28 -2.94
N ALA A 91 -3.97 1.23 -2.35
CA ALA A 91 -4.16 1.42 -0.92
C ALA A 91 -3.35 0.43 -0.05
N GLY A 92 -3.08 -0.76 -0.57
CA GLY A 92 -2.29 -1.77 0.13
C GLY A 92 -0.81 -1.43 0.33
N PHE A 93 -0.31 -0.43 -0.40
CA PHE A 93 1.07 0.04 -0.28
C PHE A 93 1.22 1.32 0.55
N LEU A 94 0.09 1.85 1.04
CA LEU A 94 0.04 3.07 1.83
C LEU A 94 -0.32 2.74 3.29
N HIS A 95 0.22 3.53 4.22
CA HIS A 95 -0.07 3.39 5.64
C HIS A 95 -0.27 4.77 6.28
N SER A 96 -0.96 4.82 7.41
CA SER A 96 -1.13 6.05 8.16
C SER A 96 0.21 6.59 8.65
N GLN A 97 0.52 7.82 8.31
CA GLN A 97 1.73 8.50 8.79
C GLN A 97 1.67 8.84 10.29
N PHE A 98 0.47 8.82 10.87
CA PHE A 98 0.22 9.12 12.28
C PHE A 98 0.26 7.90 13.19
N ASP A 99 0.23 6.70 12.61
CA ASP A 99 0.21 5.44 13.36
C ASP A 99 1.13 4.40 12.72
N ALA A 100 2.33 4.27 13.30
CA ALA A 100 3.31 3.29 12.87
C ALA A 100 2.94 1.85 13.24
N THR A 101 2.04 1.64 14.20
CA THR A 101 1.72 0.29 14.69
C THR A 101 1.06 -0.55 13.61
N HIS A 102 0.27 0.08 12.73
CA HIS A 102 -0.40 -0.61 11.63
C HIS A 102 0.61 -1.13 10.58
N VAL A 103 1.57 -0.31 10.14
CA VAL A 103 2.60 -0.77 9.19
C VAL A 103 3.52 -1.82 9.83
N LEU A 104 3.92 -1.61 11.09
CA LEU A 104 4.77 -2.57 11.81
C LEU A 104 4.07 -3.93 11.99
N GLY A 105 2.76 -3.94 12.29
CA GLY A 105 1.96 -5.15 12.36
C GLY A 105 1.92 -5.90 11.02
N ASN A 106 1.68 -5.20 9.92
CA ASN A 106 1.69 -5.80 8.58
C ASN A 106 3.07 -6.36 8.22
N ILE A 107 4.14 -5.60 8.46
CA ILE A 107 5.53 -6.02 8.24
C ILE A 107 5.86 -7.28 9.04
N LEU A 108 5.46 -7.29 10.32
CA LEU A 108 5.70 -8.44 11.21
C LEU A 108 5.02 -9.70 10.67
N VAL A 109 3.74 -9.61 10.31
CA VAL A 109 3.00 -10.76 9.78
C VAL A 109 3.57 -11.21 8.44
N ILE A 110 3.79 -10.29 7.49
CA ILE A 110 4.30 -10.64 6.16
C ILE A 110 5.70 -11.25 6.25
N SER A 111 6.55 -10.80 7.19
CA SER A 111 7.88 -11.40 7.36
C SER A 111 7.83 -12.74 8.09
N LEU A 112 7.15 -12.83 9.24
CA LEU A 112 7.17 -14.04 10.06
C LEU A 112 6.35 -15.18 9.47
N VAL A 113 5.23 -14.89 8.82
CA VAL A 113 4.37 -15.90 8.19
C VAL A 113 4.70 -16.05 6.71
N GLY A 114 4.89 -14.94 6.02
CA GLY A 114 5.07 -14.94 4.57
C GLY A 114 6.40 -15.57 4.11
N ILE A 115 7.52 -15.30 4.80
CA ILE A 115 8.82 -15.90 4.39
C ILE A 115 8.78 -17.43 4.49
N PRO A 116 8.36 -18.06 5.61
CA PRO A 116 8.23 -19.50 5.68
C PRO A 116 7.21 -20.07 4.70
N LEU A 117 6.11 -19.35 4.48
CA LEU A 117 5.06 -19.76 3.53
C LEU A 117 5.60 -19.75 2.08
N GLU A 118 6.34 -18.71 1.70
CA GLU A 118 7.01 -18.64 0.40
C GLU A 118 8.00 -19.80 0.21
N GLN A 119 8.78 -20.15 1.24
CA GLN A 119 9.72 -21.27 1.21
C GLN A 119 9.03 -22.61 0.96
N ARG A 120 7.81 -22.80 1.47
CA ARG A 120 7.01 -24.02 1.30
C ARG A 120 6.26 -24.08 -0.02
N LEU A 121 5.63 -23.00 -0.43
CA LEU A 121 4.72 -22.96 -1.60
C LEU A 121 5.41 -22.51 -2.89
N GLY A 122 6.57 -21.88 -2.75
CA GLY A 122 7.25 -21.20 -3.84
C GLY A 122 6.68 -19.78 -4.08
N ARG A 123 7.51 -18.98 -4.71
CA ARG A 123 7.31 -17.55 -4.92
C ARG A 123 5.97 -17.20 -5.60
N THR A 124 5.65 -17.91 -6.70
CA THR A 124 4.45 -17.60 -7.49
C THR A 124 3.17 -17.80 -6.69
N ARG A 125 3.06 -18.94 -5.99
CA ARG A 125 1.88 -19.22 -5.17
C ARG A 125 1.77 -18.27 -3.99
N PHE A 126 2.89 -17.94 -3.36
CA PHE A 126 2.90 -16.93 -2.31
C PHE A 126 2.41 -15.56 -2.82
N ALA A 127 2.94 -15.09 -3.96
CA ALA A 127 2.51 -13.83 -4.56
C ALA A 127 1.02 -13.84 -4.90
N MET A 128 0.48 -14.94 -5.43
CA MET A 128 -0.95 -15.09 -5.68
C MET A 128 -1.78 -14.94 -4.40
N ILE A 129 -1.40 -15.65 -3.33
CA ILE A 129 -2.09 -15.56 -2.03
C ILE A 129 -2.04 -14.12 -1.50
N TYR A 130 -0.86 -13.50 -1.56
CA TYR A 130 -0.68 -12.11 -1.13
C TYR A 130 -1.64 -11.16 -1.84
N PHE A 131 -1.65 -11.17 -3.17
CA PHE A 131 -2.50 -10.24 -3.94
C PHE A 131 -3.98 -10.58 -3.90
N ILE A 132 -4.34 -11.86 -3.83
CA ILE A 132 -5.75 -12.27 -3.63
C ILE A 132 -6.23 -11.79 -2.26
N GLY A 133 -5.43 -11.95 -1.21
CA GLY A 133 -5.74 -11.43 0.12
C GLY A 133 -5.85 -9.90 0.15
N LEU A 134 -4.93 -9.20 -0.52
CA LEU A 134 -4.95 -7.75 -0.64
C LEU A 134 -6.23 -7.25 -1.29
N ILE A 135 -6.53 -7.74 -2.49
CA ILE A 135 -7.71 -7.34 -3.27
C ILE A 135 -8.99 -7.79 -2.57
N GLY A 136 -9.02 -9.01 -2.04
CA GLY A 136 -10.16 -9.54 -1.30
C GLY A 136 -10.49 -8.71 -0.06
N GLY A 137 -9.48 -8.27 0.69
CA GLY A 137 -9.63 -7.36 1.82
C GLY A 137 -10.20 -6.00 1.40
N SER A 138 -9.71 -5.44 0.30
CA SER A 138 -10.24 -4.19 -0.26
C SER A 138 -11.69 -4.33 -0.73
N ILE A 139 -12.03 -5.43 -1.42
CA ILE A 139 -13.41 -5.71 -1.86
C ILE A 139 -14.32 -5.89 -0.63
N ALA A 140 -13.89 -6.62 0.38
CA ALA A 140 -14.67 -6.79 1.61
C ALA A 140 -14.93 -5.43 2.28
N TRP A 141 -13.90 -4.59 2.43
CA TRP A 141 -14.09 -3.24 2.97
C TRP A 141 -15.10 -2.43 2.14
N PHE A 142 -14.97 -2.44 0.82
CA PHE A 142 -15.91 -1.79 -0.09
C PHE A 142 -17.35 -2.27 0.13
N MET A 143 -17.58 -3.58 0.16
CA MET A 143 -18.92 -4.14 0.31
C MET A 143 -19.58 -3.81 1.65
N PHE A 144 -18.82 -3.80 2.74
CA PHE A 144 -19.34 -3.50 4.08
C PHE A 144 -19.43 -2.01 4.39
N ASN A 145 -18.84 -1.14 3.55
CA ASN A 145 -18.76 0.30 3.78
C ASN A 145 -19.13 1.12 2.53
N ILE A 146 -20.02 0.62 1.68
CA ILE A 146 -20.27 1.14 0.33
C ILE A 146 -20.64 2.64 0.26
N ASP A 147 -21.22 3.17 1.31
CA ASP A 147 -21.59 4.60 1.42
C ASP A 147 -20.65 5.39 2.33
N SER A 148 -19.55 4.79 2.75
CA SER A 148 -18.56 5.44 3.62
C SER A 148 -17.53 6.19 2.80
N SER A 149 -17.18 7.39 3.25
CA SER A 149 -16.02 8.13 2.78
C SER A 149 -14.73 7.80 3.55
N ARG A 150 -14.82 6.91 4.56
CA ARG A 150 -13.63 6.50 5.33
C ARG A 150 -12.68 5.71 4.45
N PRO A 151 -11.42 6.13 4.34
CA PRO A 151 -10.45 5.40 3.53
C PRO A 151 -10.05 4.10 4.20
N ALA A 152 -9.80 3.06 3.38
CA ALA A 152 -9.00 1.92 3.75
C ALA A 152 -7.60 2.07 3.16
N LEU A 153 -6.60 1.71 3.95
CA LEU A 153 -5.20 1.69 3.54
C LEU A 153 -4.43 0.64 4.35
N GLY A 154 -3.33 0.17 3.81
CA GLY A 154 -2.47 -0.82 4.44
C GLY A 154 -2.56 -2.22 3.85
N ALA A 155 -1.49 -2.98 4.04
CA ALA A 155 -1.33 -4.34 3.54
C ALA A 155 -2.07 -5.40 4.40
N SER A 156 -2.98 -4.99 5.30
CA SER A 156 -3.65 -5.89 6.23
C SER A 156 -4.48 -6.98 5.54
N GLY A 157 -5.14 -6.66 4.42
CA GLY A 157 -5.84 -7.66 3.61
C GLY A 157 -4.91 -8.79 3.14
N ALA A 158 -3.72 -8.44 2.64
CA ALA A 158 -2.69 -9.41 2.29
C ALA A 158 -2.19 -10.18 3.53
N ALA A 159 -1.87 -9.47 4.62
CA ALA A 159 -1.40 -10.09 5.85
C ALA A 159 -2.39 -11.12 6.39
N PHE A 160 -3.68 -10.81 6.43
CA PHE A 160 -4.72 -11.76 6.84
C PHE A 160 -4.87 -12.92 5.86
N GLY A 161 -4.75 -12.67 4.55
CA GLY A 161 -4.79 -13.72 3.53
C GLY A 161 -3.67 -14.75 3.65
N LEU A 162 -2.56 -14.46 4.36
CA LEU A 162 -1.49 -15.41 4.62
C LEU A 162 -1.82 -16.45 5.72
N PHE A 163 -2.87 -16.23 6.48
CA PHE A 163 -3.34 -17.18 7.50
C PHE A 163 -4.34 -18.21 6.96
N GLY A 164 -4.83 -18.10 5.75
CA GLY A 164 -5.78 -19.00 5.09
C GLY A 164 -7.11 -18.35 4.88
#